data_1d27bd61468ef8c2f6b5596724f4bdc6
#
_entry.id   1d27bd61468ef8c2f6b5596724f4bdc6
#
_cell.length_a   1.000
_cell.length_b   1.000
_cell.length_c   1.000
_cell.angle_alpha   90.00
_cell.angle_beta   90.00
_cell.angle_gamma   90.00
#
_symmetry.space_group_name_H-M   'P 1'
#
loop_
_entity.id
_entity.type
_entity.pdbx_description
1 polymer ?
#
loop_
_entity_poly.entity_id
_entity_poly.type
_entity_poly.pdbx_seq_one_letter_code
_entity_poly.pdbx_strand_id
1 'polypeptide(L)'
;MDFFSKILSNQNAPRVGAIAVMFAAFLWGVDGVLLTPQLYTLDVVNVVFLTHALAFVFMIPLLWKEISELKKLNQKDWLAFCWIALFGGAIGTMAITQALFLVGFVPLSIPILIQKLQPLFAIGLALVLLKEKPAKEFYAYAGLALLGSYLITFGFESPVLSLENKSLYAALLGLLAAFAFGSCTTVGRYAVEKVNYRVSTYLRFGLTALLMGGLVLALGKLGNFAAVTQFQWIVLFVIVFTTGGLAIGIYYYGLRFVTASKATFYELAFPVTSIALDYILNGKLLSLGQFIGAAVLVYAVIKINQSKVGLGPGEEVKD
;
A
#
# COMPACT_ATOMS: atom_id res chain seq x y z
N MET A 1 15.36 -28.16 5.05
CA MET A 1 14.80 -27.73 3.73
C MET A 1 13.33 -28.14 3.54
N ASP A 2 12.79 -29.05 4.30
CA ASP A 2 11.41 -29.60 4.09
C ASP A 2 10.22 -28.75 4.59
N PHE A 3 10.42 -27.87 5.57
CA PHE A 3 9.31 -27.10 6.11
C PHE A 3 8.85 -26.00 5.14
N PHE A 4 9.78 -25.31 4.49
CA PHE A 4 9.48 -24.28 3.50
C PHE A 4 8.93 -24.83 2.19
N SER A 5 9.37 -26.02 1.76
CA SER A 5 8.83 -26.68 0.56
C SER A 5 7.39 -27.15 0.74
N LYS A 6 7.02 -27.58 1.94
CA LYS A 6 5.62 -27.94 2.28
C LYS A 6 4.69 -26.72 2.36
N ILE A 7 5.19 -25.56 2.81
CA ILE A 7 4.42 -24.30 2.84
C ILE A 7 4.18 -23.77 1.42
N LEU A 8 5.13 -24.01 0.52
CA LEU A 8 5.07 -23.58 -0.89
C LEU A 8 4.46 -24.66 -1.82
N SER A 9 3.85 -25.74 -1.26
CA SER A 9 3.06 -26.65 -2.10
C SER A 9 1.96 -25.85 -2.80
N ASN A 10 1.71 -26.11 -4.08
CA ASN A 10 0.81 -25.40 -4.99
C ASN A 10 -0.56 -25.03 -4.37
N GLN A 11 -1.07 -25.85 -3.47
CA GLN A 11 -2.36 -25.61 -2.80
C GLN A 11 -2.32 -24.52 -1.73
N ASN A 12 -1.15 -24.19 -1.19
CA ASN A 12 -0.99 -23.19 -0.12
C ASN A 12 -0.51 -21.82 -0.62
N ALA A 13 0.00 -21.72 -1.84
CA ALA A 13 0.56 -20.49 -2.38
C ALA A 13 -0.41 -19.29 -2.30
N PRO A 14 -1.71 -19.38 -2.66
CA PRO A 14 -2.63 -18.25 -2.54
C PRO A 14 -2.88 -17.83 -1.08
N ARG A 15 -2.85 -18.77 -0.12
CA ARG A 15 -2.98 -18.46 1.32
C ARG A 15 -1.75 -17.73 1.83
N VAL A 16 -0.56 -18.19 1.45
CA VAL A 16 0.71 -17.50 1.76
C VAL A 16 0.73 -16.10 1.18
N GLY A 17 0.28 -15.94 -0.07
CA GLY A 17 0.13 -14.64 -0.71
C GLY A 17 -0.81 -13.70 0.04
N ALA A 18 -2.00 -14.18 0.42
CA ALA A 18 -2.96 -13.40 1.19
C ALA A 18 -2.40 -12.96 2.55
N ILE A 19 -1.76 -13.87 3.29
CA ILE A 19 -1.14 -13.57 4.58
C ILE A 19 -0.01 -12.55 4.42
N ALA A 20 0.83 -12.69 3.40
CA ALA A 20 1.93 -11.76 3.14
C ALA A 20 1.41 -10.34 2.84
N VAL A 21 0.38 -10.21 1.99
CA VAL A 21 -0.24 -8.90 1.69
C VAL A 21 -0.88 -8.31 2.95
N MET A 22 -1.63 -9.10 3.72
CA MET A 22 -2.23 -8.63 4.99
C MET A 22 -1.17 -8.21 6.00
N PHE A 23 -0.05 -8.94 6.10
CA PHE A 23 1.04 -8.58 7.00
C PHE A 23 1.74 -7.29 6.58
N ALA A 24 1.96 -7.08 5.28
CA ALA A 24 2.47 -5.80 4.77
C ALA A 24 1.52 -4.64 5.12
N ALA A 25 0.21 -4.84 4.94
CA ALA A 25 -0.80 -3.86 5.29
C ALA A 25 -0.87 -3.59 6.81
N PHE A 26 -0.66 -4.63 7.63
CA PHE A 26 -0.46 -4.46 9.08
C PHE A 26 0.72 -3.54 9.38
N LEU A 27 1.88 -3.76 8.76
CA LEU A 27 3.06 -2.91 8.95
C LEU A 27 2.78 -1.46 8.53
N TRP A 28 2.04 -1.23 7.45
CA TRP A 28 1.63 0.12 7.05
C TRP A 28 0.68 0.77 8.07
N GLY A 29 -0.19 -0.03 8.72
CA GLY A 29 -1.02 0.45 9.83
C GLY A 29 -0.18 0.90 11.03
N VAL A 30 0.87 0.15 11.36
CA VAL A 30 1.86 0.55 12.39
C VAL A 30 2.56 1.85 12.00
N ASP A 31 2.99 1.99 10.75
CA ASP A 31 3.63 3.20 10.24
C ASP A 31 2.74 4.43 10.39
N GLY A 32 1.51 4.34 9.90
CA GLY A 32 0.57 5.45 9.92
C GLY A 32 0.20 5.97 11.31
N VAL A 33 0.29 5.10 12.33
CA VAL A 33 -0.06 5.47 13.72
C VAL A 33 1.18 5.87 14.53
N LEU A 34 2.31 5.19 14.36
CA LEU A 34 3.46 5.34 15.24
C LEU A 34 4.64 6.11 14.63
N LEU A 35 4.94 5.88 13.35
CA LEU A 35 6.19 6.33 12.75
C LEU A 35 6.02 7.60 11.93
N THR A 36 5.15 7.57 10.92
CA THR A 36 4.92 8.73 10.04
C THR A 36 4.49 10.00 10.81
N PRO A 37 3.67 9.95 11.89
CA PRO A 37 3.38 11.14 12.68
C PRO A 37 4.61 11.83 13.30
N GLN A 38 5.68 11.11 13.57
CA GLN A 38 6.93 11.68 14.11
C GLN A 38 7.68 12.55 13.09
N LEU A 39 7.32 12.45 11.82
CA LEU A 39 7.91 13.20 10.73
C LEU A 39 7.10 14.44 10.32
N TYR A 40 6.03 14.76 11.05
CA TYR A 40 5.05 15.82 10.73
C TYR A 40 5.68 17.22 10.50
N THR A 41 6.80 17.49 11.14
CA THR A 41 7.51 18.78 11.01
C THR A 41 8.39 18.88 9.77
N LEU A 42 8.60 17.78 9.05
CA LEU A 42 9.41 17.74 7.85
C LEU A 42 8.59 18.05 6.59
N ASP A 43 9.26 18.58 5.59
CA ASP A 43 8.66 18.73 4.27
C ASP A 43 8.35 17.37 3.64
N VAL A 44 7.13 17.19 3.13
CA VAL A 44 6.65 15.90 2.59
C VAL A 44 7.51 15.40 1.43
N VAL A 45 8.00 16.30 0.56
CA VAL A 45 8.87 15.91 -0.57
C VAL A 45 10.16 15.28 -0.05
N ASN A 46 10.72 15.88 1.02
CA ASN A 46 11.94 15.37 1.66
C ASN A 46 11.70 14.05 2.39
N VAL A 47 10.57 13.88 3.08
CA VAL A 47 10.21 12.61 3.72
C VAL A 47 10.13 11.48 2.70
N VAL A 48 9.40 11.71 1.58
CA VAL A 48 9.24 10.70 0.53
C VAL A 48 10.58 10.40 -0.16
N PHE A 49 11.39 11.43 -0.42
CA PHE A 49 12.72 11.23 -0.98
C PHE A 49 13.60 10.39 -0.05
N LEU A 50 13.73 10.78 1.23
CA LEU A 50 14.62 10.12 2.19
C LEU A 50 14.22 8.66 2.41
N THR A 51 12.94 8.38 2.59
CA THR A 51 12.46 6.99 2.79
C THR A 51 12.78 6.11 1.59
N HIS A 52 12.59 6.60 0.36
CA HIS A 52 12.86 5.82 -0.85
C HIS A 52 14.36 5.73 -1.16
N ALA A 53 15.12 6.81 -0.98
CA ALA A 53 16.55 6.82 -1.23
C ALA A 53 17.30 5.91 -0.25
N LEU A 54 16.98 5.99 1.04
CA LEU A 54 17.56 5.10 2.05
C LEU A 54 17.21 3.63 1.74
N ALA A 55 15.93 3.31 1.48
CA ALA A 55 15.53 1.95 1.14
C ALA A 55 16.30 1.43 -0.09
N PHE A 56 16.42 2.26 -1.14
CA PHE A 56 17.18 1.91 -2.35
C PHE A 56 18.64 1.59 -2.03
N VAL A 57 19.32 2.45 -1.29
CA VAL A 57 20.75 2.28 -0.93
C VAL A 57 20.95 0.98 -0.13
N PHE A 58 20.11 0.74 0.88
CA PHE A 58 20.24 -0.47 1.70
C PHE A 58 19.87 -1.76 0.97
N MET A 59 19.12 -1.68 -0.13
CA MET A 59 18.77 -2.85 -0.95
C MET A 59 19.82 -3.17 -2.03
N ILE A 60 20.79 -2.28 -2.31
CA ILE A 60 21.84 -2.52 -3.31
C ILE A 60 22.54 -3.86 -3.14
N PRO A 61 22.98 -4.28 -1.92
CA PRO A 61 23.67 -5.56 -1.75
C PRO A 61 22.78 -6.76 -2.08
N LEU A 62 21.47 -6.65 -1.88
CA LEU A 62 20.51 -7.71 -2.19
C LEU A 62 20.27 -7.85 -3.69
N LEU A 63 20.36 -6.75 -4.45
CA LEU A 63 20.15 -6.74 -5.89
C LEU A 63 21.34 -7.25 -6.68
N TRP A 64 22.55 -7.11 -6.16
CA TRP A 64 23.78 -7.43 -6.89
C TRP A 64 23.74 -8.81 -7.55
N LYS A 65 23.13 -9.79 -6.86
CA LYS A 65 22.97 -11.16 -7.37
C LYS A 65 21.86 -11.31 -8.43
N GLU A 66 20.96 -10.34 -8.54
CA GLU A 66 19.76 -10.43 -9.37
C GLU A 66 19.73 -9.37 -10.48
N ILE A 67 20.81 -8.62 -10.65
CA ILE A 67 20.90 -7.52 -11.65
C ILE A 67 20.66 -8.01 -13.08
N SER A 68 20.94 -9.28 -13.35
CA SER A 68 20.70 -9.93 -14.64
C SER A 68 19.21 -9.99 -15.01
N GLU A 69 18.31 -9.96 -14.01
CA GLU A 69 16.86 -9.91 -14.22
C GLU A 69 16.42 -8.64 -14.94
N LEU A 70 17.14 -7.52 -14.76
CA LEU A 70 16.87 -6.26 -15.46
C LEU A 70 16.96 -6.37 -16.98
N LYS A 71 17.81 -7.28 -17.47
CA LYS A 71 18.01 -7.53 -18.92
C LYS A 71 16.80 -8.22 -19.56
N LYS A 72 15.90 -8.82 -18.75
CA LYS A 72 14.68 -9.48 -19.22
C LYS A 72 13.54 -8.49 -19.49
N LEU A 73 13.65 -7.27 -18.97
CA LEU A 73 12.61 -6.26 -19.06
C LEU A 73 12.57 -5.63 -20.45
N ASN A 74 11.41 -5.65 -21.07
CA ASN A 74 11.11 -4.93 -22.29
C ASN A 74 10.59 -3.51 -22.00
N GLN A 75 10.32 -2.74 -23.05
CA GLN A 75 9.85 -1.35 -22.90
C GLN A 75 8.53 -1.22 -22.11
N LYS A 76 7.58 -2.16 -22.28
CA LYS A 76 6.31 -2.13 -21.55
C LYS A 76 6.53 -2.41 -20.06
N ASP A 77 7.45 -3.31 -19.74
CA ASP A 77 7.81 -3.63 -18.36
C ASP A 77 8.45 -2.42 -17.68
N TRP A 78 9.34 -1.71 -18.37
CA TRP A 78 9.93 -0.46 -17.86
C TRP A 78 8.87 0.62 -17.64
N LEU A 79 7.90 0.78 -18.54
CA LEU A 79 6.78 1.69 -18.37
C LEU A 79 5.95 1.33 -17.13
N ALA A 80 5.74 0.03 -16.87
CA ALA A 80 5.05 -0.42 -15.66
C ALA A 80 5.82 -0.03 -14.39
N PHE A 81 7.15 -0.21 -14.35
CA PHE A 81 7.96 0.22 -13.22
C PHE A 81 8.02 1.74 -13.05
N CYS A 82 8.07 2.50 -14.16
CA CYS A 82 7.94 3.96 -14.12
C CYS A 82 6.58 4.39 -13.56
N TRP A 83 5.49 3.71 -13.95
CA TRP A 83 4.16 3.95 -13.38
C TRP A 83 4.14 3.70 -11.87
N ILE A 84 4.67 2.55 -11.43
CA ILE A 84 4.75 2.19 -10.01
C ILE A 84 5.56 3.23 -9.21
N ALA A 85 6.69 3.67 -9.75
CA ALA A 85 7.54 4.66 -9.10
C ALA A 85 6.85 6.03 -9.02
N LEU A 86 6.23 6.47 -10.12
CA LEU A 86 5.56 7.76 -10.19
C LEU A 86 4.30 7.78 -9.32
N PHE A 87 3.38 6.83 -9.51
CA PHE A 87 2.09 6.82 -8.82
C PHE A 87 2.19 6.21 -7.43
N GLY A 88 2.79 5.04 -7.27
CA GLY A 88 2.86 4.37 -5.97
C GLY A 88 3.95 4.91 -5.05
N GLY A 89 5.11 5.26 -5.60
CA GLY A 89 6.24 5.77 -4.83
C GLY A 89 6.16 7.27 -4.58
N ALA A 90 6.02 8.08 -5.62
CA ALA A 90 6.06 9.54 -5.50
C ALA A 90 4.67 10.14 -5.22
N ILE A 91 3.77 10.17 -6.20
CA ILE A 91 2.49 10.90 -6.13
C ILE A 91 1.60 10.36 -5.01
N GLY A 92 1.38 9.04 -4.95
CA GLY A 92 0.49 8.42 -3.96
C GLY A 92 0.99 8.64 -2.54
N THR A 93 2.29 8.43 -2.30
CA THR A 93 2.89 8.62 -0.97
C THR A 93 2.90 10.10 -0.57
N MET A 94 3.26 11.01 -1.47
CA MET A 94 3.16 12.45 -1.19
C MET A 94 1.72 12.87 -0.90
N ALA A 95 0.76 12.41 -1.71
CA ALA A 95 -0.63 12.80 -1.59
C ALA A 95 -1.22 12.37 -0.25
N ILE A 96 -1.04 11.11 0.16
CA ILE A 96 -1.58 10.66 1.45
C ILE A 96 -0.86 11.29 2.63
N THR A 97 0.47 11.39 2.58
CA THR A 97 1.25 12.01 3.64
C THR A 97 0.86 13.47 3.82
N GLN A 98 0.74 14.24 2.73
CA GLN A 98 0.30 15.62 2.78
C GLN A 98 -1.14 15.75 3.27
N ALA A 99 -2.03 14.86 2.83
CA ALA A 99 -3.42 14.85 3.29
C ALA A 99 -3.51 14.62 4.82
N LEU A 100 -2.73 13.66 5.36
CA LEU A 100 -2.66 13.37 6.79
C LEU A 100 -2.06 14.55 7.57
N PHE A 101 -1.03 15.19 7.03
CA PHE A 101 -0.42 16.38 7.64
C PHE A 101 -1.41 17.54 7.70
N LEU A 102 -2.21 17.76 6.66
CA LEU A 102 -3.21 18.84 6.63
C LEU A 102 -4.32 18.66 7.67
N VAL A 103 -4.70 17.43 7.98
CA VAL A 103 -5.77 17.11 8.95
C VAL A 103 -5.23 16.73 10.33
N GLY A 104 -3.93 16.88 10.58
CA GLY A 104 -3.32 16.59 11.87
C GLY A 104 -3.48 15.14 12.33
N PHE A 105 -3.49 14.19 11.40
CA PHE A 105 -3.70 12.76 11.67
C PHE A 105 -5.03 12.41 12.35
N VAL A 106 -6.07 13.23 12.19
CA VAL A 106 -7.40 12.93 12.75
C VAL A 106 -7.94 11.64 12.09
N PRO A 107 -8.23 10.57 12.86
CA PRO A 107 -8.59 9.25 12.30
C PRO A 107 -9.87 9.27 11.46
N LEU A 108 -10.85 10.09 11.83
CA LEU A 108 -12.17 10.20 11.16
C LEU A 108 -12.17 11.24 10.03
N SER A 109 -11.01 11.51 9.45
CA SER A 109 -10.89 12.53 8.40
C SER A 109 -11.36 12.05 7.04
N ILE A 110 -11.86 12.98 6.22
CA ILE A 110 -12.32 12.73 4.85
C ILE A 110 -11.25 12.05 3.99
N PRO A 111 -9.95 12.44 4.01
CA PRO A 111 -8.92 11.79 3.20
C PRO A 111 -8.83 10.29 3.45
N ILE A 112 -8.93 9.86 4.71
CA ILE A 112 -8.89 8.44 5.09
C ILE A 112 -10.11 7.70 4.53
N LEU A 113 -11.31 8.32 4.57
CA LEU A 113 -12.51 7.74 3.98
C LEU A 113 -12.34 7.56 2.46
N ILE A 114 -11.92 8.61 1.77
CA ILE A 114 -11.81 8.60 0.32
C ILE A 114 -10.72 7.64 -0.15
N GLN A 115 -9.62 7.51 0.58
CA GLN A 115 -8.57 6.53 0.27
C GLN A 115 -9.11 5.09 0.27
N LYS A 116 -10.16 4.78 1.04
CA LYS A 116 -10.80 3.45 1.02
C LYS A 116 -11.52 3.13 -0.29
N LEU A 117 -11.62 4.06 -1.22
CA LEU A 117 -12.05 3.81 -2.59
C LEU A 117 -10.95 3.14 -3.46
N GLN A 118 -9.74 2.98 -2.95
CA GLN A 118 -8.63 2.31 -3.62
C GLN A 118 -9.02 0.98 -4.27
N PRO A 119 -9.80 0.06 -3.64
CA PRO A 119 -10.23 -1.18 -4.27
C PRO A 119 -11.02 -0.99 -5.57
N LEU A 120 -11.80 0.08 -5.70
CA LEU A 120 -12.56 0.36 -6.92
C LEU A 120 -11.63 0.62 -8.11
N PHE A 121 -10.57 1.40 -7.89
CA PHE A 121 -9.55 1.67 -8.91
C PHE A 121 -8.74 0.41 -9.24
N ALA A 122 -8.34 -0.37 -8.23
CA ALA A 122 -7.59 -1.60 -8.44
C ALA A 122 -8.41 -2.63 -9.24
N ILE A 123 -9.67 -2.87 -8.87
CA ILE A 123 -10.55 -3.81 -9.59
C ILE A 123 -10.80 -3.31 -11.01
N GLY A 124 -11.18 -2.03 -11.17
CA GLY A 124 -11.44 -1.46 -12.49
C GLY A 124 -10.26 -1.64 -13.45
N LEU A 125 -9.04 -1.38 -12.97
CA LEU A 125 -7.83 -1.59 -13.77
C LEU A 125 -7.49 -3.07 -13.94
N ALA A 126 -7.71 -3.92 -12.97
CA ALA A 126 -7.47 -5.36 -13.08
C ALA A 126 -8.38 -6.02 -14.14
N LEU A 127 -9.64 -5.59 -14.24
CA LEU A 127 -10.56 -6.02 -15.30
C LEU A 127 -10.03 -5.68 -16.70
N VAL A 128 -9.44 -4.48 -16.86
CA VAL A 128 -8.98 -3.97 -18.16
C VAL A 128 -7.59 -4.45 -18.50
N LEU A 129 -6.62 -4.26 -17.59
CA LEU A 129 -5.19 -4.52 -17.84
C LEU A 129 -4.82 -5.98 -17.68
N LEU A 130 -5.32 -6.64 -16.63
CA LEU A 130 -5.02 -8.03 -16.31
C LEU A 130 -6.11 -8.99 -16.80
N LYS A 131 -7.21 -8.44 -17.35
CA LYS A 131 -8.37 -9.23 -17.79
C LYS A 131 -8.90 -10.19 -16.72
N GLU A 132 -8.75 -9.83 -15.46
CA GLU A 132 -9.32 -10.58 -14.35
C GLU A 132 -10.86 -10.62 -14.48
N LYS A 133 -11.47 -11.74 -14.13
CA LYS A 133 -12.92 -11.96 -14.22
C LYS A 133 -13.46 -12.45 -12.88
N PRO A 134 -13.69 -11.53 -11.91
CA PRO A 134 -14.28 -11.91 -10.65
C PRO A 134 -15.70 -12.47 -10.86
N ALA A 135 -16.04 -13.51 -10.12
CA ALA A 135 -17.39 -14.06 -10.12
C ALA A 135 -18.39 -13.05 -9.53
N LYS A 136 -19.69 -13.21 -9.83
CA LYS A 136 -20.72 -12.23 -9.40
C LYS A 136 -20.75 -12.04 -7.87
N GLU A 137 -20.63 -13.12 -7.13
CA GLU A 137 -20.58 -13.09 -5.66
C GLU A 137 -19.41 -12.28 -5.10
N PHE A 138 -18.29 -12.18 -5.84
CA PHE A 138 -17.14 -11.35 -5.45
C PHE A 138 -17.55 -9.89 -5.26
N TYR A 139 -18.37 -9.34 -6.17
CA TYR A 139 -18.78 -7.93 -6.09
C TYR A 139 -19.68 -7.65 -4.89
N ALA A 140 -20.52 -8.61 -4.49
CA ALA A 140 -21.32 -8.49 -3.28
C ALA A 140 -20.43 -8.44 -2.03
N TYR A 141 -19.43 -9.33 -1.94
CA TYR A 141 -18.48 -9.33 -0.82
C TYR A 141 -17.54 -8.12 -0.86
N ALA A 142 -17.19 -7.62 -2.06
CA ALA A 142 -16.44 -6.37 -2.21
C ALA A 142 -17.21 -5.17 -1.64
N GLY A 143 -18.50 -5.04 -1.95
CA GLY A 143 -19.38 -4.03 -1.36
C GLY A 143 -19.47 -4.16 0.16
N LEU A 144 -19.58 -5.39 0.66
CA LEU A 144 -19.63 -5.66 2.09
C LEU A 144 -18.29 -5.32 2.78
N ALA A 145 -17.15 -5.58 2.14
CA ALA A 145 -15.83 -5.20 2.65
C ALA A 145 -15.65 -3.68 2.73
N LEU A 146 -16.13 -2.95 1.73
CA LEU A 146 -16.12 -1.48 1.75
C LEU A 146 -17.02 -0.93 2.86
N LEU A 147 -18.21 -1.50 3.06
CA LEU A 147 -19.09 -1.15 4.17
C LEU A 147 -18.43 -1.46 5.53
N GLY A 148 -17.83 -2.64 5.69
CA GLY A 148 -17.07 -3.00 6.88
C GLY A 148 -15.90 -2.04 7.14
N SER A 149 -15.18 -1.66 6.10
CA SER A 149 -14.09 -0.68 6.17
C SER A 149 -14.56 0.73 6.54
N TYR A 150 -15.76 1.12 6.09
CA TYR A 150 -16.41 2.35 6.54
C TYR A 150 -16.76 2.27 8.03
N LEU A 151 -17.49 1.24 8.44
CA LEU A 151 -17.96 1.07 9.81
C LEU A 151 -16.81 0.93 10.82
N ILE A 152 -15.72 0.22 10.49
CA ILE A 152 -14.57 0.10 11.39
C ILE A 152 -13.88 1.44 11.60
N THR A 153 -13.96 2.35 10.63
CA THR A 153 -13.33 3.68 10.72
C THR A 153 -14.22 4.67 11.45
N PHE A 154 -15.50 4.73 11.08
CA PHE A 154 -16.42 5.79 11.53
C PHE A 154 -17.45 5.29 12.56
N GLY A 155 -17.62 3.97 12.70
CA GLY A 155 -18.74 3.44 13.48
C GLY A 155 -20.06 3.80 12.82
N PHE A 156 -20.98 4.32 13.63
CA PHE A 156 -22.25 4.92 13.19
C PHE A 156 -22.18 6.45 13.10
N GLU A 157 -21.00 7.03 13.30
CA GLU A 157 -20.80 8.46 13.19
C GLU A 157 -20.63 8.85 11.73
N SER A 158 -21.09 10.06 11.41
CA SER A 158 -20.84 10.63 10.09
C SER A 158 -19.42 11.19 10.02
N PRO A 159 -18.73 11.05 8.86
CA PRO A 159 -17.45 11.74 8.65
C PRO A 159 -17.63 13.26 8.89
N VAL A 160 -16.62 13.86 9.50
CA VAL A 160 -16.62 15.33 9.67
C VAL A 160 -16.40 15.97 8.29
N LEU A 161 -17.50 16.41 7.68
CA LEU A 161 -17.51 17.10 6.39
C LEU A 161 -17.35 18.61 6.67
N SER A 162 -16.14 19.07 6.86
CA SER A 162 -15.84 20.50 6.79
C SER A 162 -15.58 20.89 5.33
N LEU A 163 -16.31 21.89 4.84
CA LEU A 163 -16.11 22.46 3.50
C LEU A 163 -15.03 23.56 3.50
N GLU A 164 -14.28 23.68 4.58
CA GLU A 164 -13.10 24.58 4.59
C GLU A 164 -12.10 24.13 3.53
N ASN A 165 -11.42 25.07 2.92
CA ASN A 165 -10.49 24.86 1.80
C ASN A 165 -9.45 23.75 2.09
N LYS A 166 -8.96 23.64 3.32
CA LYS A 166 -8.01 22.59 3.72
C LYS A 166 -8.61 21.18 3.66
N SER A 167 -9.88 21.01 4.08
CA SER A 167 -10.56 19.70 4.06
C SER A 167 -10.84 19.24 2.64
N LEU A 168 -11.27 20.13 1.75
CA LEU A 168 -11.48 19.80 0.34
C LEU A 168 -10.17 19.41 -0.33
N TYR A 169 -9.10 20.17 -0.11
CA TYR A 169 -7.78 19.85 -0.66
C TYR A 169 -7.26 18.50 -0.16
N ALA A 170 -7.39 18.22 1.15
CA ALA A 170 -7.02 16.93 1.73
C ALA A 170 -7.87 15.78 1.15
N ALA A 171 -9.16 16.01 0.87
CA ALA A 171 -10.03 15.03 0.22
C ALA A 171 -9.57 14.69 -1.21
N LEU A 172 -9.21 15.70 -2.00
CA LEU A 172 -8.68 15.51 -3.35
C LEU A 172 -7.34 14.75 -3.34
N LEU A 173 -6.47 15.04 -2.37
CA LEU A 173 -5.24 14.28 -2.16
C LEU A 173 -5.53 12.83 -1.76
N GLY A 174 -6.53 12.58 -0.92
CA GLY A 174 -7.00 11.24 -0.57
C GLY A 174 -7.49 10.46 -1.79
N LEU A 175 -8.23 11.11 -2.69
CA LEU A 175 -8.70 10.49 -3.93
C LEU A 175 -7.54 10.19 -4.89
N LEU A 176 -6.60 11.12 -5.02
CA LEU A 176 -5.39 10.91 -5.80
C LEU A 176 -4.57 9.73 -5.25
N ALA A 177 -4.43 9.63 -3.93
CA ALA A 177 -3.75 8.50 -3.29
C ALA A 177 -4.50 7.18 -3.55
N ALA A 178 -5.85 7.17 -3.47
CA ALA A 178 -6.67 5.99 -3.76
C ALA A 178 -6.46 5.49 -5.19
N PHE A 179 -6.49 6.39 -6.17
CA PHE A 179 -6.19 6.06 -7.57
C PHE A 179 -4.75 5.56 -7.73
N ALA A 180 -3.79 6.30 -7.18
CA ALA A 180 -2.38 5.98 -7.30
C ALA A 180 -2.06 4.58 -6.75
N PHE A 181 -2.45 4.27 -5.53
CA PHE A 181 -2.20 2.96 -4.93
C PHE A 181 -3.03 1.85 -5.57
N GLY A 182 -4.31 2.09 -5.90
CA GLY A 182 -5.13 1.11 -6.59
C GLY A 182 -4.57 0.73 -7.96
N SER A 183 -4.10 1.72 -8.71
CA SER A 183 -3.42 1.46 -9.99
C SER A 183 -2.12 0.69 -9.79
N CYS A 184 -1.38 0.98 -8.73
CA CYS A 184 -0.11 0.30 -8.43
C CYS A 184 -0.30 -1.12 -7.91
N THR A 185 -1.41 -1.46 -7.26
CA THR A 185 -1.75 -2.86 -6.95
C THR A 185 -1.87 -3.66 -8.25
N THR A 186 -2.58 -3.14 -9.24
CA THR A 186 -2.77 -3.81 -10.53
C THR A 186 -1.49 -3.88 -11.36
N VAL A 187 -0.80 -2.76 -11.54
CA VAL A 187 0.46 -2.71 -12.30
C VAL A 187 1.57 -3.47 -11.57
N GLY A 188 1.56 -3.44 -10.24
CA GLY A 188 2.48 -4.22 -9.39
C GLY A 188 2.28 -5.73 -9.58
N ARG A 189 1.02 -6.19 -9.68
CA ARG A 189 0.71 -7.60 -9.98
C ARG A 189 1.29 -8.01 -11.33
N TYR A 190 1.15 -7.17 -12.36
CA TYR A 190 1.81 -7.39 -13.65
C TYR A 190 3.34 -7.43 -13.50
N ALA A 191 3.93 -6.49 -12.78
CA ALA A 191 5.38 -6.34 -12.68
C ALA A 191 6.07 -7.54 -11.99
N VAL A 192 5.45 -8.10 -10.92
CA VAL A 192 6.00 -9.25 -10.19
C VAL A 192 5.94 -10.57 -10.97
N GLU A 193 5.27 -10.59 -12.12
CA GLU A 193 5.31 -11.72 -13.08
C GLU A 193 6.51 -11.65 -14.01
N LYS A 194 7.06 -10.45 -14.22
CA LYS A 194 8.16 -10.23 -15.18
C LYS A 194 9.52 -10.45 -14.56
N VAL A 195 9.71 -10.05 -13.33
CA VAL A 195 10.95 -10.20 -12.58
C VAL A 195 10.67 -10.62 -11.14
N ASN A 196 11.70 -11.08 -10.46
CA ASN A 196 11.66 -11.42 -9.06
C ASN A 196 11.14 -10.23 -8.20
N TYR A 197 10.37 -10.53 -7.15
CA TYR A 197 9.80 -9.53 -6.23
C TYR A 197 10.85 -8.61 -5.60
N ARG A 198 12.08 -9.09 -5.37
CA ARG A 198 13.19 -8.28 -4.87
C ARG A 198 13.60 -7.20 -5.87
N VAL A 199 13.71 -7.58 -7.15
CA VAL A 199 14.00 -6.65 -8.25
C VAL A 199 12.85 -5.65 -8.40
N SER A 200 11.60 -6.12 -8.32
CA SER A 200 10.43 -5.23 -8.35
C SER A 200 10.44 -4.20 -7.21
N THR A 201 10.79 -4.64 -6.00
CA THR A 201 10.93 -3.76 -4.83
C THR A 201 12.05 -2.73 -5.04
N TYR A 202 13.21 -3.19 -5.49
CA TYR A 202 14.35 -2.33 -5.78
C TYR A 202 14.06 -1.28 -6.84
N LEU A 203 13.45 -1.69 -7.96
CA LEU A 203 13.08 -0.75 -9.04
C LEU A 203 12.07 0.29 -8.55
N ARG A 204 11.08 -0.11 -7.75
CA ARG A 204 10.15 0.84 -7.14
C ARG A 204 10.90 1.89 -6.33
N PHE A 205 11.76 1.50 -5.40
CA PHE A 205 12.48 2.44 -4.54
C PHE A 205 13.51 3.27 -5.33
N GLY A 206 14.27 2.65 -6.23
CA GLY A 206 15.30 3.32 -7.01
C GLY A 206 14.73 4.37 -7.97
N LEU A 207 13.72 4.00 -8.76
CA LEU A 207 13.09 4.94 -9.67
C LEU A 207 12.35 6.05 -8.93
N THR A 208 11.70 5.73 -7.80
CA THR A 208 11.07 6.77 -6.96
C THR A 208 12.12 7.70 -6.37
N ALA A 209 13.24 7.17 -5.86
CA ALA A 209 14.33 7.99 -5.34
C ALA A 209 14.90 8.94 -6.40
N LEU A 210 15.06 8.46 -7.63
CA LEU A 210 15.50 9.30 -8.76
C LEU A 210 14.49 10.41 -9.07
N LEU A 211 13.20 10.08 -9.16
CA LEU A 211 12.14 11.07 -9.41
C LEU A 211 12.06 12.10 -8.29
N MET A 212 12.05 11.64 -7.04
CA MET A 212 11.95 12.53 -5.87
C MET A 212 13.22 13.33 -5.64
N GLY A 213 14.39 12.76 -5.92
CA GLY A 213 15.68 13.47 -5.89
C GLY A 213 15.71 14.62 -6.92
N GLY A 214 15.25 14.36 -8.14
CA GLY A 214 15.05 15.40 -9.15
C GLY A 214 14.10 16.51 -8.69
N LEU A 215 12.99 16.13 -8.02
CA LEU A 215 12.02 17.08 -7.48
C LEU A 215 12.62 17.91 -6.32
N VAL A 216 13.36 17.29 -5.40
CA VAL A 216 14.07 17.99 -4.31
C VAL A 216 15.05 19.02 -4.87
N LEU A 217 15.81 18.66 -5.90
CA LEU A 217 16.75 19.58 -6.58
C LEU A 217 16.01 20.72 -7.28
N ALA A 218 14.98 20.40 -8.05
CA ALA A 218 14.19 21.39 -8.79
C ALA A 218 13.51 22.42 -7.88
N LEU A 219 13.09 22.00 -6.69
CA LEU A 219 12.46 22.87 -5.69
C LEU A 219 13.44 23.54 -4.72
N GLY A 220 14.76 23.29 -4.86
CA GLY A 220 15.78 23.88 -3.99
C GLY A 220 15.71 23.39 -2.52
N LYS A 221 15.14 22.20 -2.26
CA LYS A 221 14.85 21.69 -0.90
C LYS A 221 15.99 20.90 -0.24
N LEU A 222 17.19 20.89 -0.81
CA LEU A 222 18.35 20.20 -0.22
C LEU A 222 18.69 20.73 1.16
N GLY A 223 18.58 22.03 1.39
CA GLY A 223 18.87 22.66 2.69
C GLY A 223 17.98 22.15 3.83
N ASN A 224 16.79 21.64 3.52
CA ASN A 224 15.85 21.13 4.50
C ASN A 224 16.36 19.86 5.21
N PHE A 225 17.36 19.16 4.65
CA PHE A 225 17.94 17.98 5.32
C PHE A 225 18.69 18.34 6.60
N ALA A 226 19.21 19.55 6.71
CA ALA A 226 19.85 20.03 7.93
C ALA A 226 18.87 20.20 9.11
N ALA A 227 17.57 20.30 8.82
CA ALA A 227 16.52 20.40 9.83
C ALA A 227 16.05 19.05 10.38
N VAL A 228 16.48 17.93 9.78
CA VAL A 228 16.12 16.58 10.23
C VAL A 228 16.85 16.27 11.54
N THR A 229 16.09 16.10 12.60
CA THR A 229 16.65 15.79 13.93
C THR A 229 17.20 14.36 13.99
N GLN A 230 18.09 14.10 14.97
CA GLN A 230 18.62 12.75 15.19
C GLN A 230 17.51 11.72 15.43
N PHE A 231 16.46 12.09 16.17
CA PHE A 231 15.30 11.22 16.40
C PHE A 231 14.57 10.90 15.10
N GLN A 232 14.34 11.89 14.24
CA GLN A 232 13.69 11.69 12.93
C GLN A 232 14.52 10.82 12.00
N TRP A 233 15.86 10.91 12.04
CA TRP A 233 16.74 9.97 11.34
C TRP A 233 16.52 8.53 11.81
N ILE A 234 16.44 8.30 13.13
CA ILE A 234 16.13 6.97 13.67
C ILE A 234 14.76 6.48 13.15
N VAL A 235 13.73 7.33 13.17
CA VAL A 235 12.40 7.00 12.66
C VAL A 235 12.47 6.64 11.17
N LEU A 236 13.17 7.42 10.35
CA LEU A 236 13.36 7.12 8.92
C LEU A 236 14.03 5.75 8.71
N PHE A 237 15.07 5.42 9.48
CA PHE A 237 15.70 4.10 9.41
C PHE A 237 14.74 2.99 9.84
N VAL A 238 13.98 3.17 10.92
CA VAL A 238 12.99 2.20 11.34
C VAL A 238 11.94 1.96 10.23
N ILE A 239 11.43 3.02 9.61
CA ILE A 239 10.50 2.91 8.47
C ILE A 239 11.14 2.08 7.34
N VAL A 240 12.36 2.41 6.94
CA VAL A 240 13.06 1.72 5.84
C VAL A 240 13.20 0.22 6.08
N PHE A 241 13.58 -0.17 7.29
CA PHE A 241 13.83 -1.59 7.62
C PHE A 241 12.57 -2.36 8.04
N THR A 242 11.44 -1.71 8.25
CA THR A 242 10.20 -2.35 8.71
C THR A 242 9.02 -2.05 7.79
N THR A 243 8.40 -0.91 7.97
CA THR A 243 7.11 -0.57 7.35
C THR A 243 7.24 -0.08 5.90
N GLY A 244 8.40 0.39 5.49
CA GLY A 244 8.70 0.81 4.12
C GLY A 244 9.31 -0.34 3.31
N GLY A 245 10.64 -0.49 3.35
CA GLY A 245 11.37 -1.42 2.49
C GLY A 245 10.96 -2.89 2.66
N LEU A 246 10.96 -3.38 3.90
CA LEU A 246 10.57 -4.77 4.19
C LEU A 246 9.10 -5.02 3.85
N ALA A 247 8.19 -4.11 4.23
CA ALA A 247 6.76 -4.28 3.97
C ALA A 247 6.46 -4.35 2.48
N ILE A 248 7.04 -3.48 1.66
CA ILE A 248 6.89 -3.53 0.19
C ILE A 248 7.48 -4.82 -0.39
N GLY A 249 8.61 -5.30 0.13
CA GLY A 249 9.18 -6.57 -0.29
C GLY A 249 8.24 -7.76 0.00
N ILE A 250 7.67 -7.81 1.20
CA ILE A 250 6.68 -8.82 1.63
C ILE A 250 5.40 -8.70 0.80
N TYR A 251 4.94 -7.47 0.55
CA TYR A 251 3.78 -7.20 -0.30
C TYR A 251 3.96 -7.75 -1.71
N TYR A 252 5.07 -7.43 -2.39
CA TYR A 252 5.36 -7.93 -3.73
C TYR A 252 5.59 -9.44 -3.75
N TYR A 253 6.18 -10.01 -2.70
CA TYR A 253 6.25 -11.46 -2.55
C TYR A 253 4.84 -12.06 -2.53
N GLY A 254 3.94 -11.52 -1.70
CA GLY A 254 2.57 -12.00 -1.61
C GLY A 254 1.75 -11.79 -2.88
N LEU A 255 1.94 -10.64 -3.54
CA LEU A 255 1.22 -10.25 -4.74
C LEU A 255 1.43 -11.21 -5.92
N ARG A 256 2.52 -11.97 -5.93
CA ARG A 256 2.78 -13.01 -6.96
C ARG A 256 1.76 -14.15 -6.93
N PHE A 257 1.15 -14.42 -5.77
CA PHE A 257 0.31 -15.57 -5.53
C PHE A 257 -1.18 -15.25 -5.46
N VAL A 258 -1.54 -13.97 -5.59
CA VAL A 258 -2.94 -13.52 -5.52
C VAL A 258 -3.27 -12.61 -6.68
N THR A 259 -4.54 -12.55 -7.07
CA THR A 259 -5.02 -11.61 -8.07
C THR A 259 -5.04 -10.18 -7.52
N ALA A 260 -4.90 -9.16 -8.38
CA ALA A 260 -4.94 -7.76 -7.97
C ALA A 260 -6.30 -7.42 -7.33
N SER A 261 -7.40 -7.95 -7.88
CA SER A 261 -8.75 -7.77 -7.32
C SER A 261 -8.90 -8.30 -5.88
N LYS A 262 -8.20 -9.37 -5.51
CA LYS A 262 -8.19 -9.89 -4.13
C LYS A 262 -7.22 -9.13 -3.25
N ALA A 263 -6.02 -8.83 -3.76
CA ALA A 263 -4.95 -8.18 -3.01
C ALA A 263 -5.41 -6.87 -2.36
N THR A 264 -6.15 -6.04 -3.12
CA THR A 264 -6.63 -4.76 -2.62
C THR A 264 -7.57 -4.87 -1.40
N PHE A 265 -8.25 -6.02 -1.20
CA PHE A 265 -9.05 -6.27 0.02
C PHE A 265 -8.21 -6.81 1.17
N TYR A 266 -7.13 -7.53 0.91
CA TYR A 266 -6.17 -7.92 1.95
C TYR A 266 -5.44 -6.70 2.53
N GLU A 267 -5.24 -5.65 1.72
CA GLU A 267 -4.71 -4.35 2.15
C GLU A 267 -5.62 -3.65 3.18
N LEU A 268 -6.91 -4.01 3.27
CA LEU A 268 -7.80 -3.51 4.32
C LEU A 268 -7.45 -4.01 5.74
N ALA A 269 -6.43 -4.87 5.90
CA ALA A 269 -5.82 -5.10 7.20
C ALA A 269 -5.21 -3.82 7.80
N PHE A 270 -4.81 -2.84 6.96
CA PHE A 270 -4.31 -1.53 7.40
C PHE A 270 -5.27 -0.81 8.38
N PRO A 271 -6.54 -0.51 8.03
CA PRO A 271 -7.43 0.18 8.96
C PRO A 271 -7.73 -0.63 10.23
N VAL A 272 -7.77 -1.96 10.13
CA VAL A 272 -7.95 -2.83 11.30
C VAL A 272 -6.79 -2.63 12.28
N THR A 273 -5.57 -2.63 11.77
CA THR A 273 -4.36 -2.41 12.57
C THR A 273 -4.33 -1.02 13.19
N SER A 274 -4.63 0.01 12.40
CA SER A 274 -4.60 1.40 12.89
C SER A 274 -5.56 1.60 14.07
N ILE A 275 -6.75 1.02 13.99
CA ILE A 275 -7.75 1.12 15.05
C ILE A 275 -7.37 0.28 16.27
N ALA A 276 -6.85 -0.93 16.06
CA ALA A 276 -6.35 -1.76 17.16
C ALA A 276 -5.22 -1.07 17.93
N LEU A 277 -4.31 -0.40 17.22
CA LEU A 277 -3.23 0.38 17.84
C LEU A 277 -3.77 1.60 18.58
N ASP A 278 -4.74 2.31 18.04
CA ASP A 278 -5.37 3.46 18.74
C ASP A 278 -6.04 3.03 20.05
N TYR A 279 -6.68 1.84 20.05
CA TYR A 279 -7.20 1.24 21.28
C TYR A 279 -6.09 0.92 22.29
N ILE A 280 -5.03 0.24 21.84
CA ILE A 280 -3.94 -0.22 22.73
C ILE A 280 -3.17 0.97 23.32
N LEU A 281 -2.89 1.99 22.51
CA LEU A 281 -2.01 3.10 22.89
C LEU A 281 -2.76 4.24 23.57
N ASN A 282 -3.98 4.52 23.13
CA ASN A 282 -4.77 5.67 23.58
C ASN A 282 -5.96 5.26 24.47
N GLY A 283 -6.16 3.98 24.74
CA GLY A 283 -7.26 3.47 25.57
C GLY A 283 -8.65 3.73 24.99
N LYS A 284 -8.76 4.08 23.71
CA LYS A 284 -10.04 4.35 23.06
C LYS A 284 -10.80 3.06 22.80
N LEU A 285 -11.84 2.82 23.57
CA LEU A 285 -12.73 1.68 23.35
C LEU A 285 -13.39 1.78 21.97
N LEU A 286 -13.43 0.65 21.26
CA LEU A 286 -14.17 0.55 20.00
C LEU A 286 -15.67 0.80 20.29
N SER A 287 -16.28 1.65 19.49
CA SER A 287 -17.73 1.78 19.47
C SER A 287 -18.38 0.49 18.95
N LEU A 288 -19.64 0.27 19.27
CA LEU A 288 -20.40 -0.88 18.76
C LEU A 288 -20.35 -0.94 17.22
N GLY A 289 -20.46 0.20 16.54
CA GLY A 289 -20.38 0.30 15.08
C GLY A 289 -19.01 -0.13 14.54
N GLN A 290 -17.92 0.26 15.20
CA GLN A 290 -16.57 -0.14 14.82
C GLN A 290 -16.34 -1.64 15.02
N PHE A 291 -16.87 -2.21 16.10
CA PHE A 291 -16.78 -3.66 16.36
C PHE A 291 -17.55 -4.45 15.29
N ILE A 292 -18.78 -4.04 14.95
CA ILE A 292 -19.57 -4.62 13.86
C ILE A 292 -18.81 -4.48 12.55
N GLY A 293 -18.25 -3.31 12.27
CA GLY A 293 -17.45 -3.05 11.08
C GLY A 293 -16.26 -4.00 10.92
N ALA A 294 -15.53 -4.25 12.02
CA ALA A 294 -14.43 -5.21 12.05
C ALA A 294 -14.92 -6.63 11.71
N ALA A 295 -16.00 -7.09 12.32
CA ALA A 295 -16.56 -8.42 12.06
C ALA A 295 -17.03 -8.57 10.61
N VAL A 296 -17.73 -7.55 10.08
CA VAL A 296 -18.21 -7.52 8.69
C VAL A 296 -17.03 -7.54 7.71
N LEU A 297 -15.98 -6.75 7.96
CA LEU A 297 -14.80 -6.70 7.11
C LEU A 297 -14.06 -8.04 7.08
N VAL A 298 -13.82 -8.64 8.24
CA VAL A 298 -13.16 -9.95 8.32
C VAL A 298 -13.97 -11.03 7.59
N TYR A 299 -15.29 -11.07 7.80
CA TYR A 299 -16.17 -11.99 7.09
C TYR A 299 -16.09 -11.78 5.58
N ALA A 300 -16.18 -10.55 5.11
CA ALA A 300 -16.13 -10.23 3.70
C ALA A 300 -14.79 -10.62 3.05
N VAL A 301 -13.66 -10.34 3.72
CA VAL A 301 -12.32 -10.73 3.24
C VAL A 301 -12.17 -12.25 3.14
N ILE A 302 -12.70 -13.02 4.11
CA ILE A 302 -12.72 -14.48 4.05
C ILE A 302 -13.52 -14.95 2.83
N LYS A 303 -14.70 -14.36 2.57
CA LYS A 303 -15.54 -14.72 1.42
C LYS A 303 -14.90 -14.32 0.08
N ILE A 304 -14.25 -13.16 0.01
CA ILE A 304 -13.46 -12.72 -1.15
C ILE A 304 -12.33 -13.72 -1.44
N ASN A 305 -11.64 -14.19 -0.40
CA ASN A 305 -10.59 -15.20 -0.57
C ASN A 305 -11.13 -16.51 -1.18
N GLN A 306 -12.35 -16.92 -0.79
CA GLN A 306 -13.02 -18.12 -1.31
C GLN A 306 -13.62 -17.91 -2.71
N SER A 307 -13.91 -16.67 -3.11
CA SER A 307 -14.53 -16.36 -4.40
C SER A 307 -13.57 -16.68 -5.56
N LYS A 308 -14.14 -17.15 -6.67
CA LYS A 308 -13.37 -17.39 -7.88
C LYS A 308 -13.08 -16.08 -8.61
N VAL A 309 -11.85 -15.90 -9.05
CA VAL A 309 -11.42 -14.85 -9.97
C VAL A 309 -10.74 -15.55 -11.13
N GLY A 310 -11.43 -15.58 -12.28
CA GLY A 310 -10.85 -16.12 -13.51
C GLY A 310 -9.76 -15.18 -14.03
N LEU A 311 -8.75 -15.76 -14.66
CA LEU A 311 -7.69 -15.03 -15.36
C LEU A 311 -8.02 -14.97 -16.85
N GLY A 312 -7.51 -13.94 -17.55
CA GLY A 312 -7.65 -13.84 -19.00
C GLY A 312 -6.91 -14.96 -19.73
N PRO A 313 -7.20 -15.18 -21.04
CA PRO A 313 -6.50 -16.17 -21.84
C PRO A 313 -4.97 -15.90 -21.82
N GLY A 314 -4.19 -16.87 -21.35
CA GLY A 314 -2.73 -16.81 -21.28
C GLY A 314 -2.12 -16.55 -19.91
N GLU A 315 -2.93 -16.30 -18.88
CA GLU A 315 -2.46 -16.18 -17.49
C GLU A 315 -2.92 -17.38 -16.66
N GLU A 316 -2.04 -18.36 -16.51
CA GLU A 316 -2.12 -19.31 -15.40
C GLU A 316 -1.44 -18.69 -14.20
N VAL A 317 -2.08 -18.80 -13.02
CA VAL A 317 -1.35 -18.58 -11.76
C VAL A 317 -0.22 -19.61 -11.81
N LYS A 318 1.01 -19.17 -12.03
CA LYS A 318 2.16 -20.06 -12.05
C LYS A 318 2.23 -20.77 -10.74
N ASP A 319 1.97 -22.04 -10.80
CA ASP A 319 2.14 -23.00 -9.74
C ASP A 319 3.56 -22.99 -9.16
#